data_1690ea6aaa1d6b3db7179ef9a8cd105a
#
_entry.id   1690ea6aaa1d6b3db7179ef9a8cd105a
#
_cell.length_a   1.000
_cell.length_b   1.000
_cell.length_c   1.000
_cell.angle_alpha   90.00
_cell.angle_beta   90.00
_cell.angle_gamma   90.00
#
_symmetry.space_group_name_H-M   'P 1'
#
loop_
_entity.id
_entity.type
_entity.pdbx_description
1 polymer ?
#
loop_
_entity_poly.entity_id
_entity_poly.type
_entity_poly.pdbx_seq_one_letter_code
_entity_poly.pdbx_strand_id
1 'polypeptide(L)'
;MLLTTQGLVLHTTKYGETSMIAKIFTRQLGLCSYIIKGIRSAKGKSKQNLLQPLSHLEMTVYNNPKHDLQYIKEMRPASHYNNIQNDGKKMALLFFMDEVLYKSLREEEQNQPLFDYVVSRLENLDRERNVSTMPIDFLIGTAHHLGIEPMDNYSRQEPLFNLKEGRFQ
;
A
#
# COMPACT_ATOMS: atom_id res chain seq x y z
N MET A 1 -15.24 -2.95 18.10
CA MET A 1 -15.79 -1.63 17.72
C MET A 1 -15.88 -1.58 16.19
N LEU A 2 -16.92 -0.94 15.60
CA LEU A 2 -16.96 -0.67 14.16
C LEU A 2 -16.20 0.62 13.88
N LEU A 3 -15.36 0.60 12.86
CA LEU A 3 -14.57 1.74 12.40
C LEU A 3 -14.67 1.85 10.87
N THR A 4 -14.81 3.05 10.35
CA THR A 4 -14.66 3.32 8.91
C THR A 4 -13.27 3.88 8.66
N THR A 5 -12.55 3.27 7.71
CA THR A 5 -11.18 3.64 7.35
C THR A 5 -10.95 3.46 5.85
N GLN A 6 -9.95 4.15 5.31
CA GLN A 6 -9.42 3.85 3.99
C GLN A 6 -8.31 2.81 4.08
N GLY A 7 -8.11 2.03 3.03
CA GLY A 7 -7.08 1.01 2.96
C GLY A 7 -6.54 0.78 1.56
N LEU A 8 -5.27 0.39 1.47
CA LEU A 8 -4.59 -0.06 0.26
C LEU A 8 -4.31 -1.55 0.39
N VAL A 9 -4.80 -2.35 -0.54
CA VAL A 9 -4.59 -3.81 -0.55
C VAL A 9 -3.15 -4.10 -0.96
N LEU A 10 -2.38 -4.79 -0.10
CA LEU A 10 -0.99 -5.16 -0.42
C LEU A 10 -0.86 -6.63 -0.80
N HIS A 11 -1.52 -7.51 -0.07
CA HIS A 11 -1.37 -8.94 -0.33
C HIS A 11 -2.66 -9.70 -0.04
N THR A 12 -2.93 -10.74 -0.83
CA THR A 12 -4.10 -11.59 -0.62
C THR A 12 -3.74 -13.05 -0.67
N THR A 13 -4.32 -13.84 0.24
CA THR A 13 -4.10 -15.28 0.32
C THR A 13 -5.45 -16.01 0.39
N LYS A 14 -5.59 -17.13 -0.30
CA LYS A 14 -6.76 -17.99 -0.20
C LYS A 14 -6.88 -18.55 1.22
N TYR A 15 -8.10 -18.52 1.77
CA TYR A 15 -8.38 -19.02 3.10
C TYR A 15 -9.67 -19.86 3.09
N GLY A 16 -9.54 -21.16 3.33
CA GLY A 16 -10.66 -22.09 3.19
C GLY A 16 -11.25 -22.12 1.77
N GLU A 17 -12.50 -22.55 1.64
CA GLU A 17 -13.15 -22.76 0.33
C GLU A 17 -13.57 -21.47 -0.35
N THR A 18 -14.15 -20.52 0.40
CA THR A 18 -14.78 -19.31 -0.17
C THR A 18 -14.22 -17.99 0.34
N SER A 19 -13.31 -18.03 1.30
CA SER A 19 -12.76 -16.85 1.95
C SER A 19 -11.37 -16.49 1.41
N MET A 20 -10.94 -15.26 1.69
CA MET A 20 -9.56 -14.78 1.50
C MET A 20 -9.11 -14.01 2.74
N ILE A 21 -7.81 -14.03 3.00
CA ILE A 21 -7.16 -13.10 3.92
C ILE A 21 -6.49 -12.04 3.06
N ALA A 22 -6.69 -10.77 3.40
CA ALA A 22 -6.05 -9.63 2.77
C ALA A 22 -5.22 -8.88 3.81
N LYS A 23 -3.94 -8.61 3.49
CA LYS A 23 -3.12 -7.62 4.20
C LYS A 23 -3.39 -6.26 3.58
N ILE A 24 -3.88 -5.34 4.38
CA ILE A 24 -4.32 -4.02 3.93
C ILE A 24 -3.64 -2.96 4.79
N PHE A 25 -2.91 -2.05 4.14
CA PHE A 25 -2.39 -0.86 4.79
C PHE A 25 -3.52 0.15 4.95
N THR A 26 -3.91 0.42 6.18
CA THR A 26 -5.02 1.29 6.49
C THR A 26 -4.56 2.64 7.01
N ARG A 27 -5.33 3.69 6.74
CA ARG A 27 -5.00 5.06 7.13
C ARG A 27 -4.97 5.25 8.65
N GLN A 28 -5.86 4.58 9.40
CA GLN A 28 -6.01 4.76 10.84
C GLN A 28 -5.40 3.65 11.69
N LEU A 29 -5.21 2.44 11.14
CA LEU A 29 -4.82 1.26 11.94
C LEU A 29 -3.47 0.67 11.50
N GLY A 30 -2.79 1.28 10.50
CA GLY A 30 -1.57 0.69 9.94
C GLY A 30 -1.84 -0.55 9.09
N LEU A 31 -0.86 -1.44 9.00
CA LEU A 31 -0.97 -2.69 8.24
C LEU A 31 -1.72 -3.72 9.09
N CYS A 32 -2.89 -4.13 8.62
CA CYS A 32 -3.74 -5.12 9.29
C CYS A 32 -4.11 -6.27 8.37
N SER A 33 -4.37 -7.43 8.97
CA SER A 33 -4.85 -8.63 8.28
C SER A 33 -6.37 -8.77 8.44
N TYR A 34 -7.07 -8.91 7.31
CA TYR A 34 -8.53 -9.02 7.27
C TYR A 34 -8.99 -10.31 6.62
N ILE A 35 -9.95 -11.00 7.25
CA ILE A 35 -10.67 -12.11 6.61
C ILE A 35 -11.92 -11.58 5.90
N ILE A 36 -12.08 -11.98 4.64
CA ILE A 36 -13.22 -11.63 3.80
C ILE A 36 -13.95 -12.91 3.42
N LYS A 37 -15.07 -13.14 4.11
CA LYS A 37 -15.87 -14.37 3.92
C LYS A 37 -16.69 -14.32 2.63
N GLY A 38 -16.80 -15.47 1.96
CA GLY A 38 -17.66 -15.63 0.78
C GLY A 38 -17.20 -14.87 -0.47
N ILE A 39 -16.03 -14.24 -0.46
CA ILE A 39 -15.51 -13.44 -1.58
C ILE A 39 -15.27 -14.29 -2.85
N ARG A 40 -14.95 -15.57 -2.69
CA ARG A 40 -14.70 -16.53 -3.77
C ARG A 40 -15.96 -17.32 -4.18
N SER A 41 -17.10 -17.06 -3.55
CA SER A 41 -18.38 -17.63 -3.97
C SER A 41 -18.89 -16.96 -5.25
N ALA A 42 -19.85 -17.57 -5.94
CA ALA A 42 -20.47 -16.99 -7.13
C ALA A 42 -21.02 -15.57 -6.90
N LYS A 43 -21.60 -15.31 -5.71
CA LYS A 43 -22.10 -13.98 -5.30
C LYS A 43 -20.99 -12.99 -4.94
N GLY A 44 -19.83 -13.48 -4.49
CA GLY A 44 -18.70 -12.65 -4.07
C GLY A 44 -17.74 -12.27 -5.21
N LYS A 45 -17.86 -12.92 -6.37
CA LYS A 45 -16.92 -12.78 -7.50
C LYS A 45 -16.75 -11.32 -7.98
N SER A 46 -17.82 -10.53 -7.99
CA SER A 46 -17.76 -9.10 -8.36
C SER A 46 -16.92 -8.27 -7.39
N LYS A 47 -16.85 -8.66 -6.10
CA LYS A 47 -16.06 -7.98 -5.08
C LYS A 47 -14.59 -8.42 -5.07
N GLN A 48 -14.26 -9.54 -5.69
CA GLN A 48 -12.89 -10.05 -5.77
C GLN A 48 -11.96 -9.08 -6.52
N ASN A 49 -12.49 -8.34 -7.50
CA ASN A 49 -11.73 -7.33 -8.24
C ASN A 49 -11.29 -6.15 -7.35
N LEU A 50 -11.94 -5.94 -6.20
CA LEU A 50 -11.54 -4.92 -5.23
C LEU A 50 -10.26 -5.30 -4.47
N LEU A 51 -9.85 -6.57 -4.53
CA LEU A 51 -8.68 -7.10 -3.82
C LEU A 51 -7.43 -7.21 -4.71
N GLN A 52 -7.33 -6.38 -5.74
CA GLN A 52 -6.11 -6.26 -6.55
C GLN A 52 -5.03 -5.47 -5.80
N PRO A 53 -3.74 -5.67 -6.11
CA PRO A 53 -2.65 -4.91 -5.52
C PRO A 53 -2.89 -3.40 -5.61
N LEU A 54 -2.66 -2.70 -4.50
CA LEU A 54 -2.86 -1.26 -4.31
C LEU A 54 -4.27 -0.74 -4.67
N SER A 55 -5.28 -1.62 -4.70
CA SER A 55 -6.68 -1.16 -4.74
C SER A 55 -6.96 -0.26 -3.54
N HIS A 56 -7.39 0.98 -3.80
CA HIS A 56 -7.76 1.95 -2.77
C HIS A 56 -9.23 1.79 -2.38
N LEU A 57 -9.46 1.40 -1.14
CA LEU A 57 -10.77 1.04 -0.61
C LEU A 57 -11.20 1.98 0.51
N GLU A 58 -12.49 2.23 0.59
CA GLU A 58 -13.17 2.67 1.79
C GLU A 58 -13.82 1.44 2.44
N MET A 59 -13.55 1.22 3.72
CA MET A 59 -13.94 0.01 4.43
C MET A 59 -14.56 0.32 5.78
N THR A 60 -15.62 -0.43 6.13
CA THR A 60 -16.11 -0.54 7.52
C THR A 60 -15.62 -1.86 8.09
N VAL A 61 -14.83 -1.79 9.15
CA VAL A 61 -14.16 -2.95 9.75
C VAL A 61 -14.56 -3.17 11.20
N TYR A 62 -14.53 -4.41 11.65
CA TYR A 62 -14.59 -4.76 13.08
C TYR A 62 -13.18 -4.69 13.64
N ASN A 63 -12.87 -3.62 14.38
CA ASN A 63 -11.58 -3.50 15.04
C ASN A 63 -11.64 -4.07 16.46
N ASN A 64 -10.92 -5.17 16.69
CA ASN A 64 -10.74 -5.79 17.99
C ASN A 64 -9.24 -6.00 18.27
N PRO A 65 -8.61 -5.18 19.13
CA PRO A 65 -7.17 -5.25 19.42
C PRO A 65 -6.69 -6.58 20.00
N LYS A 66 -7.61 -7.48 20.40
CA LYS A 66 -7.28 -8.80 20.95
C LYS A 66 -7.04 -9.86 19.86
N HIS A 67 -7.28 -9.53 18.61
CA HIS A 67 -7.18 -10.46 17.49
C HIS A 67 -6.32 -9.86 16.37
N ASP A 68 -5.33 -10.59 15.91
CA ASP A 68 -4.49 -10.22 14.78
C ASP A 68 -5.26 -10.26 13.46
N LEU A 69 -6.32 -11.08 13.37
CA LEU A 69 -7.14 -11.23 12.19
C LEU A 69 -8.50 -10.56 12.39
N GLN A 70 -8.74 -9.51 11.64
CA GLN A 70 -9.94 -8.67 11.71
C GLN A 70 -10.97 -9.06 10.64
N TYR A 71 -12.16 -8.45 10.68
CA TYR A 71 -13.23 -8.69 9.70
C TYR A 71 -13.61 -7.39 8.98
N ILE A 72 -13.79 -7.47 7.67
CA ILE A 72 -14.41 -6.39 6.88
C ILE A 72 -15.92 -6.65 6.85
N LYS A 73 -16.71 -5.64 7.31
CA LYS A 73 -18.16 -5.65 7.20
C LYS A 73 -18.59 -5.20 5.81
N GLU A 74 -18.03 -4.10 5.33
CA GLU A 74 -18.33 -3.49 4.03
C GLU A 74 -17.07 -2.91 3.43
N MET A 75 -16.96 -2.96 2.09
CA MET A 75 -15.88 -2.32 1.34
C MET A 75 -16.41 -1.83 -0.01
N ARG A 76 -15.88 -0.69 -0.44
CA ARG A 76 -16.14 -0.10 -1.76
C ARG A 76 -14.88 0.60 -2.27
N PRO A 77 -14.74 0.82 -3.59
CA PRO A 77 -13.63 1.62 -4.10
C PRO A 77 -13.68 3.03 -3.51
N ALA A 78 -12.53 3.54 -3.04
CA ALA A 78 -12.34 4.93 -2.67
C ALA A 78 -11.88 5.76 -3.87
N SER A 79 -11.09 5.15 -4.76
CA SER A 79 -10.60 5.77 -6.00
C SER A 79 -10.67 4.78 -7.16
N HIS A 80 -10.77 5.31 -8.38
CA HIS A 80 -10.68 4.55 -9.62
C HIS A 80 -9.49 5.04 -10.44
N TYR A 81 -8.59 4.12 -10.81
CA TYR A 81 -7.44 4.38 -11.67
C TYR A 81 -7.73 3.82 -13.05
N ASN A 82 -7.86 4.71 -14.06
CA ASN A 82 -8.32 4.31 -15.39
C ASN A 82 -7.17 4.03 -16.36
N ASN A 83 -6.02 4.65 -16.14
CA ASN A 83 -4.89 4.58 -17.08
C ASN A 83 -3.85 3.53 -16.67
N ILE A 84 -3.73 3.22 -15.37
CA ILE A 84 -2.74 2.25 -14.87
C ILE A 84 -2.98 0.87 -15.50
N GLN A 85 -4.23 0.43 -15.56
CA GLN A 85 -4.58 -0.91 -16.06
C GLN A 85 -4.35 -1.08 -17.58
N ASN A 86 -4.27 0.02 -18.31
CA ASN A 86 -4.13 0.03 -19.76
C ASN A 86 -2.68 0.30 -20.23
N ASP A 87 -1.74 0.47 -19.30
CA ASP A 87 -0.34 0.76 -19.58
C ASP A 87 0.58 -0.21 -18.84
N GLY A 88 1.32 -1.04 -19.60
CA GLY A 88 2.22 -2.06 -19.03
C GLY A 88 3.35 -1.49 -18.17
N LYS A 89 3.84 -0.27 -18.44
CA LYS A 89 4.85 0.40 -17.63
C LYS A 89 4.25 0.82 -16.28
N LYS A 90 3.06 1.42 -16.31
CA LYS A 90 2.34 1.83 -15.10
C LYS A 90 1.97 0.62 -14.24
N MET A 91 1.54 -0.49 -14.86
CA MET A 91 1.29 -1.74 -14.13
C MET A 91 2.55 -2.29 -13.45
N ALA A 92 3.69 -2.28 -14.15
CA ALA A 92 4.96 -2.71 -13.55
C ALA A 92 5.37 -1.83 -12.36
N LEU A 93 5.17 -0.51 -12.47
CA LEU A 93 5.42 0.44 -11.38
C LEU A 93 4.46 0.22 -10.19
N LEU A 94 3.19 -0.05 -10.46
CA LEU A 94 2.22 -0.36 -9.40
C LEU A 94 2.65 -1.60 -8.61
N PHE A 95 3.06 -2.67 -9.28
CA PHE A 95 3.58 -3.88 -8.60
C PHE A 95 4.88 -3.62 -7.85
N PHE A 96 5.76 -2.79 -8.40
CA PHE A 96 6.98 -2.36 -7.69
C PHE A 96 6.64 -1.60 -6.40
N MET A 97 5.71 -0.64 -6.46
CA MET A 97 5.27 0.13 -5.29
C MET A 97 4.63 -0.79 -4.23
N ASP A 98 3.80 -1.73 -4.66
CA ASP A 98 3.17 -2.72 -3.79
C ASP A 98 4.20 -3.58 -3.04
N GLU A 99 5.18 -4.12 -3.77
CA GLU A 99 6.26 -4.95 -3.22
C GLU A 99 7.11 -4.17 -2.19
N VAL A 100 7.45 -2.90 -2.49
CA VAL A 100 8.19 -2.03 -1.58
C VAL A 100 7.42 -1.83 -0.28
N LEU A 101 6.12 -1.48 -0.36
CA LEU A 101 5.28 -1.29 0.81
C LEU A 101 5.12 -2.59 1.60
N TYR A 102 4.81 -3.69 0.92
CA TYR A 102 4.60 -4.99 1.57
C TYR A 102 5.82 -5.46 2.38
N LYS A 103 7.05 -5.16 1.89
CA LYS A 103 8.29 -5.51 2.57
C LYS A 103 8.74 -4.51 3.63
N SER A 104 8.34 -3.25 3.52
CA SER A 104 8.81 -2.17 4.39
C SER A 104 7.90 -1.91 5.58
N LEU A 105 6.60 -2.18 5.44
CA LEU A 105 5.63 -1.91 6.50
C LEU A 105 5.64 -3.00 7.57
N ARG A 106 5.55 -2.54 8.83
CA ARG A 106 5.34 -3.42 9.99
C ARG A 106 3.86 -3.46 10.36
N GLU A 107 3.41 -4.60 10.90
CA GLU A 107 2.02 -4.76 11.32
C GLU A 107 1.68 -3.78 12.46
N GLU A 108 0.45 -3.24 12.41
CA GLU A 108 -0.15 -2.35 13.41
C GLU A 108 0.54 -0.99 13.64
N GLU A 109 1.58 -0.67 12.89
CA GLU A 109 2.22 0.65 12.99
C GLU A 109 1.44 1.67 12.15
N GLN A 110 0.78 2.62 12.84
CA GLN A 110 0.04 3.69 12.18
C GLN A 110 1.01 4.68 11.53
N ASN A 111 0.85 4.92 10.24
CA ASN A 111 1.59 5.94 9.51
C ASN A 111 0.68 6.63 8.48
N GLN A 112 -0.16 7.54 8.98
CA GLN A 112 -1.09 8.28 8.14
C GLN A 112 -0.40 9.15 7.08
N PRO A 113 0.73 9.86 7.38
CA PRO A 113 1.45 10.59 6.35
C PRO A 113 1.95 9.72 5.20
N LEU A 114 2.47 8.52 5.50
CA LEU A 114 2.87 7.55 4.47
C LEU A 114 1.67 7.07 3.65
N PHE A 115 0.54 6.79 4.30
CA PHE A 115 -0.68 6.40 3.59
C PHE A 115 -1.11 7.48 2.58
N ASP A 116 -1.21 8.72 3.01
CA ASP A 116 -1.62 9.85 2.18
C ASP A 116 -0.60 10.11 1.03
N TYR A 117 0.69 9.94 1.32
CA TYR A 117 1.75 9.98 0.31
C TYR A 117 1.56 8.91 -0.77
N VAL A 118 1.33 7.65 -0.38
CA VAL A 118 1.14 6.53 -1.33
C VAL A 118 -0.08 6.78 -2.21
N VAL A 119 -1.20 7.21 -1.64
CA VAL A 119 -2.42 7.55 -2.42
C VAL A 119 -2.11 8.63 -3.46
N SER A 120 -1.40 9.70 -3.06
CA SER A 120 -0.96 10.75 -3.98
C SER A 120 -0.06 10.21 -5.11
N ARG A 121 0.85 9.27 -4.82
CA ARG A 121 1.70 8.66 -5.86
C ARG A 121 0.91 7.78 -6.83
N LEU A 122 -0.11 7.06 -6.37
CA LEU A 122 -1.01 6.29 -7.23
C LEU A 122 -1.83 7.19 -8.17
N GLU A 123 -2.34 8.31 -7.66
CA GLU A 123 -3.03 9.32 -8.47
C GLU A 123 -2.12 9.93 -9.54
N ASN A 124 -0.86 10.22 -9.17
CA ASN A 124 0.13 10.73 -10.13
C ASN A 124 0.49 9.66 -11.16
N LEU A 125 0.68 8.41 -10.75
CA LEU A 125 0.93 7.27 -11.66
C LEU A 125 -0.20 7.14 -12.69
N ASP A 126 -1.46 7.32 -12.25
CA ASP A 126 -2.60 7.26 -13.17
C ASP A 126 -2.60 8.41 -14.18
N ARG A 127 -2.32 9.65 -13.74
CA ARG A 127 -2.42 10.87 -14.58
C ARG A 127 -1.22 11.12 -15.48
N GLU A 128 -0.01 10.92 -14.99
CA GLU A 128 1.21 11.35 -15.67
C GLU A 128 1.53 10.47 -16.88
N ARG A 129 2.01 11.10 -17.95
CA ARG A 129 2.48 10.39 -19.17
C ARG A 129 3.91 9.89 -19.02
N ASN A 130 4.76 10.66 -18.34
CA ASN A 130 6.14 10.28 -18.09
C ASN A 130 6.32 9.86 -16.63
N VAL A 131 6.61 8.60 -16.41
CA VAL A 131 6.75 7.99 -15.08
C VAL A 131 8.17 7.47 -14.82
N SER A 132 9.16 7.94 -15.60
CA SER A 132 10.52 7.38 -15.58
C SER A 132 11.26 7.56 -14.24
N THR A 133 11.03 8.68 -13.53
CA THR A 133 11.65 8.97 -12.24
C THR A 133 10.88 8.42 -11.06
N MET A 134 9.64 8.01 -11.30
CA MET A 134 8.71 7.61 -10.23
C MET A 134 9.25 6.50 -9.30
N PRO A 135 10.00 5.48 -9.77
CA PRO A 135 10.56 4.47 -8.86
C PRO A 135 11.50 5.08 -7.81
N ILE A 136 12.37 6.00 -8.23
CA ILE A 136 13.33 6.65 -7.33
C ILE A 136 12.59 7.60 -6.39
N ASP A 137 11.71 8.43 -6.92
CA ASP A 137 10.90 9.37 -6.14
C ASP A 137 10.05 8.64 -5.09
N PHE A 138 9.50 7.49 -5.47
CA PHE A 138 8.70 6.66 -4.56
C PHE A 138 9.56 6.05 -3.43
N LEU A 139 10.76 5.53 -3.75
CA LEU A 139 11.67 4.98 -2.75
C LEU A 139 12.13 6.04 -1.75
N ILE A 140 12.58 7.21 -2.24
CA ILE A 140 13.04 8.31 -1.39
C ILE A 140 11.90 8.80 -0.48
N GLY A 141 10.72 9.04 -1.04
CA GLY A 141 9.57 9.49 -0.26
C GLY A 141 9.09 8.44 0.75
N THR A 142 9.13 7.15 0.40
CA THR A 142 8.80 6.07 1.34
C THR A 142 9.83 6.02 2.47
N ALA A 143 11.13 6.11 2.16
CA ALA A 143 12.21 6.13 3.15
C ALA A 143 12.06 7.34 4.09
N HIS A 144 11.71 8.52 3.57
CA HIS A 144 11.43 9.72 4.36
C HIS A 144 10.30 9.48 5.38
N HIS A 145 9.15 8.97 4.92
CA HIS A 145 8.01 8.70 5.80
C HIS A 145 8.25 7.56 6.80
N LEU A 146 9.22 6.68 6.53
CA LEU A 146 9.66 5.63 7.45
C LEU A 146 10.80 6.08 8.38
N GLY A 147 11.32 7.31 8.23
CA GLY A 147 12.41 7.85 9.05
C GLY A 147 13.78 7.18 8.78
N ILE A 148 13.97 6.62 7.59
CA ILE A 148 15.21 5.94 7.15
C ILE A 148 15.79 6.57 5.88
N GLU A 149 15.45 7.82 5.61
CA GLU A 149 15.96 8.52 4.43
C GLU A 149 17.47 8.75 4.48
N PRO A 150 18.16 8.72 3.32
CA PRO A 150 19.57 9.12 3.24
C PRO A 150 19.77 10.56 3.70
N MET A 151 20.88 10.82 4.39
CA MET A 151 21.23 12.20 4.79
C MET A 151 21.62 13.01 3.55
N ASP A 152 21.07 14.20 3.42
CA ASP A 152 21.42 15.16 2.37
C ASP A 152 22.61 16.02 2.83
N ASN A 153 23.78 15.35 2.98
CA ASN A 153 25.02 16.00 3.45
C ASN A 153 26.12 16.00 2.38
N TYR A 154 25.77 15.87 1.09
CA TYR A 154 26.77 15.89 0.01
C TYR A 154 27.62 17.17 0.07
N SER A 155 28.94 16.99 -0.02
CA SER A 155 29.88 18.08 -0.21
C SER A 155 31.03 17.65 -1.15
N ARG A 156 31.81 18.62 -1.67
CA ARG A 156 32.96 18.30 -2.50
C ARG A 156 34.07 17.60 -1.72
N GLN A 157 34.10 17.76 -0.40
CA GLN A 157 35.06 17.11 0.50
C GLN A 157 34.60 15.72 0.89
N GLU A 158 33.30 15.47 0.88
CA GLU A 158 32.67 14.18 1.22
C GLU A 158 31.76 13.71 0.06
N PRO A 159 32.36 13.27 -1.08
CA PRO A 159 31.59 12.96 -2.29
C PRO A 159 31.10 11.52 -2.36
N LEU A 160 31.59 10.63 -1.47
CA LEU A 160 31.28 9.21 -1.52
C LEU A 160 30.11 8.85 -0.59
N PHE A 161 29.08 8.24 -1.14
CA PHE A 161 27.92 7.82 -0.34
C PHE A 161 28.20 6.49 0.37
N ASN A 162 28.13 6.49 1.71
CA ASN A 162 28.25 5.28 2.52
C ASN A 162 26.86 4.63 2.68
N LEU A 163 26.64 3.51 1.98
CA LEU A 163 25.38 2.76 2.03
C LEU A 163 25.02 2.22 3.41
N LYS A 164 26.00 1.97 4.28
CA LYS A 164 25.77 1.46 5.64
C LYS A 164 25.25 2.55 6.56
N GLU A 165 25.78 3.76 6.43
CA GLU A 165 25.47 4.88 7.31
C GLU A 165 24.41 5.81 6.71
N GLY A 166 24.04 5.63 5.45
CA GLY A 166 23.05 6.44 4.75
C GLY A 166 23.48 7.90 4.57
N ARG A 167 24.81 8.18 4.49
CA ARG A 167 25.36 9.54 4.38
C ARG A 167 26.55 9.60 3.44
N PHE A 168 26.87 10.82 2.98
CA PHE A 168 28.12 11.10 2.27
C PHE A 168 29.29 11.26 3.24
N GLN A 169 30.48 10.83 2.82
CA GLN A 169 31.75 10.92 3.53
C GLN A 169 32.92 11.03 2.56
#